data_a96ccd550fc35f77dacca206236be9f9
#
_entry.id   a96ccd550fc35f77dacca206236be9f9
#
_cell.length_a   1.000
_cell.length_b   1.000
_cell.length_c   1.000
_cell.angle_alpha   90.00
_cell.angle_beta   90.00
_cell.angle_gamma   90.00
#
_symmetry.space_group_name_H-M   'P 1'
#
loop_
_entity.id
_entity.type
_entity.pdbx_description
1 polymer ?
#
loop_
_entity_poly.entity_id
_entity_poly.type
_entity_poly.pdbx_seq_one_letter_code
_entity_poly.pdbx_strand_id
1 'polypeptide(L)'
;RRYTAIDDILATSVGKANIISTDPIKIVANQLKDQYLRPGLIGDSTVKAQIKKLVDDIDGLGETASFRNLFDSSQLVSRMMREQPAVSSVTLTGALTDVRKALDEALDVRSIDNLTSAQRATLGGDEGVAQLRRAAEDFIPLRQFYKSGMDDINKLEDNIGIKNIVTKLEEGQSLEAVSGMAQKLIKNNSPDA
;
A
#
# COMPACT_ATOMS: atom_id res chain seq x y z
N ARG A 1 -5.75 -18.86 -6.76
CA ARG A 1 -5.78 -18.77 -8.24
C ARG A 1 -6.03 -17.36 -8.82
N ARG A 2 -6.24 -16.31 -8.00
CA ARG A 2 -6.41 -14.92 -8.50
C ARG A 2 -5.09 -14.16 -8.69
N TYR A 3 -3.97 -14.72 -8.26
CA TYR A 3 -2.64 -14.13 -8.41
C TYR A 3 -2.04 -14.28 -9.81
N THR A 4 -2.48 -15.27 -10.59
CA THR A 4 -1.81 -15.65 -11.82
C THR A 4 -1.79 -14.55 -12.88
N ALA A 5 -2.84 -13.75 -13.05
CA ALA A 5 -2.87 -12.74 -14.11
C ALA A 5 -1.91 -11.57 -13.84
N ILE A 6 -1.81 -11.13 -12.56
CA ILE A 6 -0.87 -10.05 -12.19
C ILE A 6 0.57 -10.57 -12.25
N ASP A 7 0.85 -11.73 -11.67
CA ASP A 7 2.20 -12.32 -11.70
C ASP A 7 2.66 -12.60 -13.13
N ASP A 8 1.74 -13.09 -13.97
CA ASP A 8 2.01 -13.35 -15.38
C ASP A 8 2.39 -12.06 -16.12
N ILE A 9 1.62 -10.98 -15.95
CA ILE A 9 1.88 -9.69 -16.61
C ILE A 9 3.18 -9.04 -16.12
N LEU A 10 3.49 -9.13 -14.81
CA LEU A 10 4.70 -8.53 -14.22
C LEU A 10 6.00 -9.16 -14.79
N ALA A 11 5.94 -10.39 -15.26
CA ALA A 11 7.06 -11.07 -15.87
C ALA A 11 7.28 -10.69 -17.35
N THR A 12 6.23 -10.24 -18.05
CA THR A 12 6.22 -9.95 -19.48
C THR A 12 6.90 -8.63 -19.87
N SER A 13 7.20 -8.47 -21.16
CA SER A 13 7.61 -7.19 -21.74
C SER A 13 6.53 -6.12 -21.59
N VAL A 14 5.25 -6.50 -21.66
CA VAL A 14 4.09 -5.61 -21.48
C VAL A 14 4.10 -5.01 -20.09
N GLY A 15 4.24 -5.80 -19.04
CA GLY A 15 4.29 -5.31 -17.66
C GLY A 15 5.53 -4.47 -17.32
N LYS A 16 6.60 -4.61 -18.11
CA LYS A 16 7.87 -3.86 -17.96
C LYS A 16 7.97 -2.62 -18.84
N ALA A 17 7.03 -2.39 -19.74
CA ALA A 17 7.03 -1.22 -20.62
C ALA A 17 6.73 0.07 -19.84
N ASN A 18 7.60 1.07 -19.95
CA ASN A 18 7.42 2.37 -19.31
C ASN A 18 6.45 3.24 -20.13
N ILE A 19 5.16 3.12 -19.87
CA ILE A 19 4.10 3.78 -20.66
C ILE A 19 3.03 4.44 -19.81
N ILE A 20 2.92 4.11 -18.52
CA ILE A 20 1.90 4.67 -17.63
C ILE A 20 2.41 6.00 -17.10
N SER A 21 1.61 7.08 -17.25
CA SER A 21 1.98 8.40 -16.70
C SER A 21 2.13 8.35 -15.18
N THR A 22 3.19 8.98 -14.69
CA THR A 22 3.45 9.16 -13.26
C THR A 22 2.92 10.50 -12.73
N ASP A 23 2.25 11.32 -13.57
CA ASP A 23 1.75 12.64 -13.19
C ASP A 23 0.91 12.65 -11.92
N PRO A 24 -0.07 11.74 -11.71
CA PRO A 24 -0.86 11.72 -10.47
C PRO A 24 0.01 11.57 -9.22
N ILE A 25 1.05 10.73 -9.31
CA ILE A 25 1.95 10.44 -8.20
C ILE A 25 2.90 11.63 -7.95
N LYS A 26 3.40 12.26 -9.03
CA LYS A 26 4.26 13.45 -8.94
C LYS A 26 3.54 14.67 -8.37
N ILE A 27 2.25 14.85 -8.69
CA ILE A 27 1.43 15.88 -8.08
C ILE A 27 1.42 15.72 -6.56
N VAL A 28 1.17 14.51 -6.07
CA VAL A 28 1.19 14.22 -4.63
C VAL A 28 2.58 14.43 -4.05
N ALA A 29 3.64 13.97 -4.72
CA ALA A 29 5.02 14.21 -4.26
C ALA A 29 5.34 15.70 -4.10
N ASN A 30 4.90 16.55 -5.05
CA ASN A 30 5.08 18.00 -4.96
C ASN A 30 4.26 18.61 -3.81
N GLN A 31 3.04 18.14 -3.58
CA GLN A 31 2.24 18.56 -2.42
C GLN A 31 2.93 18.20 -1.11
N LEU A 32 3.51 17.00 -1.01
CA LEU A 32 4.26 16.58 0.18
C LEU A 32 5.54 17.40 0.39
N LYS A 33 6.26 17.75 -0.69
CA LYS A 33 7.41 18.67 -0.62
C LYS A 33 6.98 20.02 -0.05
N ASP A 34 5.92 20.58 -0.60
CA ASP A 34 5.39 21.89 -0.19
C ASP A 34 4.88 21.89 1.25
N GLN A 35 4.26 20.82 1.67
CA GLN A 35 3.61 20.73 2.98
C GLN A 35 4.60 20.37 4.10
N TYR A 36 5.59 19.52 3.84
CA TYR A 36 6.43 18.94 4.90
C TYR A 36 7.93 19.21 4.77
N LEU A 37 8.42 19.54 3.57
CA LEU A 37 9.87 19.66 3.31
C LEU A 37 10.33 21.10 3.05
N ARG A 38 9.44 22.09 3.18
CA ARG A 38 9.84 23.52 3.02
C ARG A 38 10.92 23.88 4.04
N PRO A 39 11.92 24.68 3.62
CA PRO A 39 12.91 25.24 4.55
C PRO A 39 12.23 26.03 5.68
N GLY A 40 12.71 25.86 6.90
CA GLY A 40 12.20 26.56 8.08
C GLY A 40 10.97 25.94 8.76
N LEU A 41 10.37 24.91 8.20
CA LEU A 41 9.31 24.16 8.88
C LEU A 41 9.87 23.42 10.10
N ILE A 42 9.28 23.66 11.28
CA ILE A 42 9.54 22.91 12.50
C ILE A 42 8.72 21.62 12.44
N GLY A 43 9.34 20.47 12.71
CA GLY A 43 8.67 19.15 12.73
C GLY A 43 9.65 18.04 13.04
N ASP A 44 9.13 16.85 13.31
CA ASP A 44 9.93 15.66 13.60
C ASP A 44 10.88 15.36 12.45
N SER A 45 12.18 15.33 12.76
CA SER A 45 13.26 15.10 11.78
C SER A 45 13.18 13.71 11.15
N THR A 46 12.72 12.70 11.90
CA THR A 46 12.57 11.32 11.44
C THR A 46 11.45 11.24 10.41
N VAL A 47 10.29 11.84 10.72
CA VAL A 47 9.15 11.90 9.79
C VAL A 47 9.51 12.63 8.51
N LYS A 48 10.21 13.78 8.62
CA LYS A 48 10.69 14.53 7.45
C LYS A 48 11.63 13.70 6.59
N ALA A 49 12.57 12.96 7.20
CA ALA A 49 13.51 12.11 6.47
C ALA A 49 12.78 10.98 5.71
N GLN A 50 11.75 10.39 6.32
CA GLN A 50 10.93 9.35 5.68
C GLN A 50 10.09 9.91 4.53
N ILE A 51 9.46 11.08 4.70
CA ILE A 51 8.71 11.75 3.63
C ILE A 51 9.68 12.16 2.50
N LYS A 52 10.87 12.69 2.84
CA LYS A 52 11.86 13.03 1.82
C LYS A 52 12.28 11.81 1.01
N LYS A 53 12.58 10.70 1.65
CA LYS A 53 12.91 9.46 0.95
C LYS A 53 11.79 9.01 0.02
N LEU A 54 10.53 9.03 0.48
CA LEU A 54 9.36 8.66 -0.33
C LEU A 54 9.23 9.56 -1.57
N VAL A 55 9.43 10.87 -1.39
CA VAL A 55 9.41 11.84 -2.48
C VAL A 55 10.54 11.61 -3.47
N ASP A 56 11.77 11.40 -2.97
CA ASP A 56 12.95 11.12 -3.82
C ASP A 56 12.73 9.82 -4.63
N ASP A 57 12.14 8.79 -4.04
CA ASP A 57 11.79 7.53 -4.71
C ASP A 57 10.74 7.76 -5.83
N ILE A 58 9.74 8.62 -5.59
CA ILE A 58 8.73 8.99 -6.59
C ILE A 58 9.36 9.80 -7.74
N ASP A 59 10.21 10.76 -7.43
CA ASP A 59 10.90 11.57 -8.45
C ASP A 59 11.76 10.68 -9.37
N GLY A 60 12.30 9.59 -8.84
CA GLY A 60 13.07 8.59 -9.58
C GLY A 60 12.25 7.77 -10.60
N LEU A 61 10.92 7.79 -10.55
CA LEU A 61 10.06 7.02 -11.49
C LEU A 61 10.08 7.55 -12.92
N GLY A 62 10.58 8.78 -13.19
CA GLY A 62 10.53 9.39 -14.52
C GLY A 62 9.13 9.96 -14.86
N GLU A 63 8.90 10.31 -16.12
CA GLU A 63 7.58 10.81 -16.61
C GLU A 63 6.59 9.68 -16.83
N THR A 64 7.10 8.51 -17.19
CA THR A 64 6.33 7.29 -17.33
C THR A 64 7.00 6.16 -16.58
N ALA A 65 6.19 5.25 -16.07
CA ALA A 65 6.65 4.04 -15.39
C ALA A 65 5.98 2.79 -15.96
N SER A 66 6.56 1.64 -15.68
CA SER A 66 5.95 0.36 -16.02
C SER A 66 4.90 -0.04 -14.99
N PHE A 67 3.95 -0.87 -15.40
CA PHE A 67 2.97 -1.45 -14.47
C PHE A 67 3.67 -2.15 -13.30
N ARG A 68 4.76 -2.87 -13.59
CA ARG A 68 5.58 -3.54 -12.58
C ARG A 68 6.15 -2.56 -11.56
N ASN A 69 6.80 -1.47 -12.00
CA ASN A 69 7.40 -0.50 -11.08
C ASN A 69 6.33 0.16 -10.18
N LEU A 70 5.17 0.51 -10.76
CA LEU A 70 4.07 1.09 -10.00
C LEU A 70 3.47 0.07 -9.00
N PHE A 71 3.35 -1.18 -9.40
CA PHE A 71 2.90 -2.26 -8.53
C PHE A 71 3.88 -2.48 -7.36
N ASP A 72 5.19 -2.58 -7.63
CA ASP A 72 6.23 -2.74 -6.61
C ASP A 72 6.22 -1.54 -5.64
N SER A 73 6.06 -0.31 -6.15
CA SER A 73 5.91 0.90 -5.34
C SER A 73 4.67 0.86 -4.45
N SER A 74 3.53 0.39 -4.97
CA SER A 74 2.30 0.21 -4.19
C SER A 74 2.46 -0.82 -3.07
N GLN A 75 3.19 -1.92 -3.33
CA GLN A 75 3.52 -2.92 -2.31
C GLN A 75 4.45 -2.34 -1.24
N LEU A 76 5.46 -1.56 -1.63
CA LEU A 76 6.37 -0.89 -0.70
C LEU A 76 5.62 0.08 0.22
N VAL A 77 4.79 0.97 -0.34
CA VAL A 77 3.96 1.90 0.45
C VAL A 77 3.04 1.15 1.41
N SER A 78 2.41 0.07 0.93
CA SER A 78 1.55 -0.78 1.77
C SER A 78 2.32 -1.46 2.91
N ARG A 79 3.57 -1.85 2.69
CA ARG A 79 4.47 -2.38 3.73
C ARG A 79 4.83 -1.29 4.73
N MET A 80 5.24 -0.12 4.26
CA MET A 80 5.56 1.03 5.14
C MET A 80 4.37 1.38 6.05
N MET A 81 3.14 1.35 5.53
CA MET A 81 1.93 1.61 6.32
C MET A 81 1.71 0.55 7.42
N ARG A 82 2.06 -0.70 7.18
CA ARG A 82 1.91 -1.80 8.17
C ARG A 82 3.00 -1.83 9.22
N GLU A 83 4.23 -1.49 8.82
CA GLU A 83 5.41 -1.54 9.69
C GLU A 83 5.53 -0.30 10.58
N GLN A 84 4.62 0.67 10.45
CA GLN A 84 4.62 1.83 11.33
C GLN A 84 4.20 1.43 12.75
N PRO A 85 4.95 1.85 13.77
CA PRO A 85 4.52 1.67 15.15
C PRO A 85 3.19 2.40 15.40
N ALA A 86 2.37 1.86 16.30
CA ALA A 86 1.04 2.41 16.66
C ALA A 86 1.06 3.90 17.09
N VAL A 87 2.23 4.45 17.38
CA VAL A 87 2.50 5.85 17.75
C VAL A 87 3.04 6.66 16.56
N SER A 88 3.01 6.12 15.34
CA SER A 88 3.51 6.88 14.19
C SER A 88 2.67 8.13 13.93
N SER A 89 3.37 9.19 13.54
CA SER A 89 2.75 10.50 13.36
C SER A 89 1.60 10.41 12.34
N VAL A 90 0.45 10.99 12.68
CA VAL A 90 -0.72 11.16 11.79
C VAL A 90 -0.28 11.73 10.43
N THR A 91 0.74 12.57 10.43
CA THR A 91 1.38 13.18 9.28
C THR A 91 1.95 12.17 8.29
N LEU A 92 2.74 11.19 8.77
CA LEU A 92 3.35 10.19 7.89
C LEU A 92 2.29 9.22 7.35
N THR A 93 1.33 8.83 8.17
CA THR A 93 0.20 8.00 7.75
C THR A 93 -0.63 8.70 6.65
N GLY A 94 -0.88 10.01 6.81
CA GLY A 94 -1.55 10.83 5.79
C GLY A 94 -0.77 10.83 4.48
N ALA A 95 0.53 11.15 4.52
CA ALA A 95 1.41 11.18 3.35
C ALA A 95 1.44 9.83 2.61
N LEU A 96 1.60 8.72 3.33
CA LEU A 96 1.57 7.38 2.75
C LEU A 96 0.20 7.04 2.13
N THR A 97 -0.88 7.49 2.75
CA THR A 97 -2.23 7.30 2.23
C THR A 97 -2.43 8.03 0.91
N ASP A 98 -1.95 9.27 0.81
CA ASP A 98 -2.09 10.08 -0.41
C ASP A 98 -1.26 9.51 -1.55
N VAL A 99 -0.01 9.11 -1.29
CA VAL A 99 0.82 8.42 -2.29
C VAL A 99 0.19 7.10 -2.73
N ARG A 100 -0.38 6.36 -1.81
CA ARG A 100 -1.07 5.11 -2.13
C ARG A 100 -2.27 5.33 -3.03
N LYS A 101 -3.10 6.35 -2.77
CA LYS A 101 -4.22 6.70 -3.65
C LYS A 101 -3.75 7.06 -5.05
N ALA A 102 -2.68 7.86 -5.18
CA ALA A 102 -2.13 8.23 -6.47
C ALA A 102 -1.56 7.03 -7.25
N LEU A 103 -0.91 6.08 -6.57
CA LEU A 103 -0.47 4.81 -7.17
C LEU A 103 -1.64 3.96 -7.65
N ASP A 104 -2.73 3.91 -6.88
CA ASP A 104 -3.95 3.21 -7.29
C ASP A 104 -4.59 3.83 -8.53
N GLU A 105 -4.61 5.15 -8.57
CA GLU A 105 -5.14 5.90 -9.71
C GLU A 105 -4.30 5.67 -10.97
N ALA A 106 -2.97 5.61 -10.84
CA ALA A 106 -2.07 5.28 -11.94
C ALA A 106 -2.22 3.82 -12.42
N LEU A 107 -2.54 2.88 -11.54
CA LEU A 107 -2.77 1.46 -11.86
C LEU A 107 -4.23 1.13 -12.23
N ASP A 108 -5.12 2.14 -12.26
CA ASP A 108 -6.52 1.97 -12.62
C ASP A 108 -6.69 1.69 -14.13
N VAL A 109 -7.76 0.98 -14.47
CA VAL A 109 -8.15 0.69 -15.86
C VAL A 109 -8.22 1.95 -16.72
N ARG A 110 -8.69 3.07 -16.15
CA ARG A 110 -8.78 4.36 -16.88
C ARG A 110 -7.43 4.86 -17.38
N SER A 111 -6.36 4.66 -16.61
CA SER A 111 -5.00 5.02 -17.02
C SER A 111 -4.56 4.18 -18.23
N ILE A 112 -4.97 2.91 -18.29
CA ILE A 112 -4.69 2.03 -19.44
C ILE A 112 -5.56 2.39 -20.65
N ASP A 113 -6.82 2.73 -20.44
CA ASP A 113 -7.74 3.13 -21.53
C ASP A 113 -7.30 4.45 -22.18
N ASN A 114 -6.63 5.33 -21.43
CA ASN A 114 -6.12 6.63 -21.90
C ASN A 114 -4.74 6.56 -22.59
N LEU A 115 -4.18 5.38 -22.83
CA LEU A 115 -2.91 5.23 -23.52
C LEU A 115 -3.00 5.78 -24.95
N THR A 116 -1.99 6.57 -25.34
CA THR A 116 -1.84 7.09 -26.70
C THR A 116 -1.58 5.98 -27.71
N SER A 117 -1.78 6.23 -28.99
CA SER A 117 -1.49 5.27 -30.06
C SER A 117 -0.02 4.82 -30.06
N ALA A 118 0.92 5.71 -29.74
CA ALA A 118 2.34 5.35 -29.61
C ALA A 118 2.60 4.41 -28.43
N GLN A 119 1.99 4.66 -27.28
CA GLN A 119 2.09 3.80 -26.11
C GLN A 119 1.47 2.42 -26.38
N ARG A 120 0.30 2.38 -27.06
CA ARG A 120 -0.33 1.11 -27.46
C ARG A 120 0.56 0.31 -28.43
N ALA A 121 1.20 0.98 -29.39
CA ALA A 121 2.16 0.32 -30.29
C ALA A 121 3.35 -0.29 -29.53
N THR A 122 3.85 0.40 -28.49
CA THR A 122 4.93 -0.11 -27.63
C THR A 122 4.54 -1.42 -26.90
N LEU A 123 3.25 -1.60 -26.60
CA LEU A 123 2.71 -2.81 -25.98
C LEU A 123 2.49 -3.99 -26.97
N GLY A 124 2.71 -3.77 -28.28
CA GLY A 124 2.36 -4.75 -29.31
C GLY A 124 0.91 -4.63 -29.77
N GLY A 125 0.31 -3.45 -29.63
CA GLY A 125 -1.05 -3.16 -30.07
C GLY A 125 -2.13 -3.58 -29.06
N ASP A 126 -3.31 -3.89 -29.59
CA ASP A 126 -4.52 -4.12 -28.77
C ASP A 126 -4.40 -5.34 -27.85
N GLU A 127 -3.63 -6.34 -28.24
CA GLU A 127 -3.42 -7.55 -27.42
C GLU A 127 -2.66 -7.22 -26.14
N GLY A 128 -1.55 -6.47 -26.22
CA GLY A 128 -0.78 -6.03 -25.06
C GLY A 128 -1.58 -5.09 -24.15
N VAL A 129 -2.39 -4.19 -24.75
CA VAL A 129 -3.32 -3.34 -24.01
C VAL A 129 -4.35 -4.16 -23.26
N ALA A 130 -4.94 -5.18 -23.90
CA ALA A 130 -5.91 -6.07 -23.25
C ALA A 130 -5.30 -6.87 -22.10
N GLN A 131 -4.05 -7.31 -22.22
CA GLN A 131 -3.33 -7.99 -21.13
C GLN A 131 -3.12 -7.05 -19.93
N LEU A 132 -2.64 -5.82 -20.19
CA LEU A 132 -2.40 -4.82 -19.15
C LEU A 132 -3.70 -4.39 -18.46
N ARG A 133 -4.78 -4.23 -19.23
CA ARG A 133 -6.10 -3.91 -18.73
C ARG A 133 -6.63 -4.99 -17.77
N ARG A 134 -6.52 -6.26 -18.12
CA ARG A 134 -6.91 -7.38 -17.24
C ARG A 134 -6.14 -7.34 -15.92
N ALA A 135 -4.84 -7.06 -15.97
CA ALA A 135 -4.04 -6.92 -14.74
C ALA A 135 -4.53 -5.74 -13.87
N ALA A 136 -4.89 -4.61 -14.47
CA ALA A 136 -5.46 -3.46 -13.76
C ALA A 136 -6.86 -3.78 -13.19
N GLU A 137 -7.71 -4.50 -13.93
CA GLU A 137 -9.02 -4.96 -13.47
C GLU A 137 -8.91 -5.89 -12.25
N ASP A 138 -7.89 -6.75 -12.20
CA ASP A 138 -7.66 -7.67 -11.09
C ASP A 138 -6.97 -7.00 -9.89
N PHE A 139 -6.21 -5.93 -10.10
CA PHE A 139 -5.42 -5.27 -9.06
C PHE A 139 -6.28 -4.66 -7.95
N ILE A 140 -7.30 -3.90 -8.29
CA ILE A 140 -8.14 -3.19 -7.30
C ILE A 140 -8.95 -4.15 -6.43
N PRO A 141 -9.69 -5.15 -6.99
CA PRO A 141 -10.40 -6.13 -6.19
C PRO A 141 -9.49 -6.97 -5.28
N LEU A 142 -8.31 -7.35 -5.79
CA LEU A 142 -7.33 -8.09 -5.00
C LEU A 142 -6.88 -7.27 -3.79
N ARG A 143 -6.60 -6.00 -3.99
CA ARG A 143 -6.19 -5.09 -2.95
C ARG A 143 -7.29 -4.83 -1.92
N GLN A 144 -8.53 -4.67 -2.35
CA GLN A 144 -9.69 -4.54 -1.45
C GLN A 144 -9.86 -5.80 -0.60
N PHE A 145 -9.68 -6.97 -1.19
CA PHE A 145 -9.71 -8.24 -0.47
C PHE A 145 -8.64 -8.32 0.62
N TYR A 146 -7.39 -7.92 0.30
CA TYR A 146 -6.33 -7.86 1.32
C TYR A 146 -6.62 -6.83 2.41
N LYS A 147 -7.13 -5.66 2.04
CA LYS A 147 -7.50 -4.64 3.03
C LYS A 147 -8.58 -5.16 3.97
N SER A 148 -9.65 -5.74 3.42
CA SER A 148 -10.73 -6.34 4.22
C SER A 148 -10.21 -7.44 5.13
N GLY A 149 -9.40 -8.37 4.62
CA GLY A 149 -8.79 -9.44 5.42
C GLY A 149 -7.90 -8.90 6.54
N MET A 150 -7.12 -7.85 6.28
CA MET A 150 -6.30 -7.20 7.32
C MET A 150 -7.14 -6.43 8.34
N ASP A 151 -8.20 -5.75 7.89
CA ASP A 151 -9.14 -5.06 8.79
C ASP A 151 -9.85 -6.08 9.70
N ASP A 152 -10.20 -7.25 9.18
CA ASP A 152 -10.81 -8.34 9.96
C ASP A 152 -9.81 -8.95 10.94
N ILE A 153 -8.55 -9.14 10.55
CA ILE A 153 -7.48 -9.59 11.46
C ILE A 153 -7.25 -8.55 12.56
N ASN A 154 -7.16 -7.26 12.23
CA ASN A 154 -6.99 -6.19 13.21
C ASN A 154 -8.17 -6.13 14.19
N LYS A 155 -9.42 -6.28 13.69
CA LYS A 155 -10.61 -6.36 14.55
C LYS A 155 -10.56 -7.58 15.45
N LEU A 156 -10.11 -8.74 14.94
CA LEU A 156 -9.91 -9.94 15.75
C LEU A 156 -8.84 -9.71 16.82
N GLU A 157 -7.71 -9.10 16.46
CA GLU A 157 -6.66 -8.75 17.41
C GLU A 157 -7.16 -7.78 18.49
N ASP A 158 -7.94 -6.77 18.11
CA ASP A 158 -8.53 -5.81 19.04
C ASP A 158 -9.61 -6.47 19.93
N ASN A 159 -10.47 -7.30 19.35
CA ASN A 159 -11.54 -8.03 20.07
C ASN A 159 -11.00 -9.13 20.99
N ILE A 160 -9.98 -9.86 20.55
CA ILE A 160 -9.33 -10.92 21.34
C ILE A 160 -8.39 -10.32 22.39
N GLY A 161 -8.06 -9.03 22.30
CA GLY A 161 -7.18 -8.35 23.26
C GLY A 161 -5.76 -8.92 23.29
N ILE A 162 -5.30 -9.55 22.18
CA ILE A 162 -3.94 -10.14 22.09
C ILE A 162 -2.89 -9.07 22.37
N LYS A 163 -3.07 -7.84 21.89
CA LYS A 163 -2.17 -6.72 22.20
C LYS A 163 -2.10 -6.46 23.71
N ASN A 164 -3.23 -6.50 24.41
CA ASN A 164 -3.27 -6.34 25.85
C ASN A 164 -2.61 -7.52 26.59
N ILE A 165 -2.69 -8.72 26.05
CA ILE A 165 -2.03 -9.91 26.62
C ILE A 165 -0.51 -9.78 26.50
N VAL A 166 -0.01 -9.41 25.31
CA VAL A 166 1.43 -9.22 25.07
C VAL A 166 1.98 -8.09 25.96
N THR A 167 1.32 -6.93 25.98
CA THR A 167 1.73 -5.78 26.81
C THR A 167 1.79 -6.15 28.28
N LYS A 168 0.81 -6.91 28.80
CA LYS A 168 0.80 -7.34 30.19
C LYS A 168 1.85 -8.40 30.52
N LEU A 169 2.24 -9.24 29.57
CA LEU A 169 3.38 -10.14 29.70
C LEU A 169 4.70 -9.35 29.76
N GLU A 170 4.84 -8.32 28.92
CA GLU A 170 6.00 -7.40 28.91
C GLU A 170 6.10 -6.58 30.21
N GLU A 171 4.95 -6.22 30.79
CA GLU A 171 4.84 -5.53 32.08
C GLU A 171 5.09 -6.47 33.30
N GLY A 172 5.41 -7.75 33.05
CA GLY A 172 5.77 -8.72 34.11
C GLY A 172 4.58 -9.26 34.90
N GLN A 173 3.37 -9.22 34.36
CA GLN A 173 2.23 -9.90 35.00
C GLN A 173 2.39 -11.42 34.95
N SER A 174 1.88 -12.11 35.98
CA SER A 174 2.03 -13.56 36.07
C SER A 174 1.34 -14.29 34.90
N LEU A 175 1.96 -15.35 34.43
CA LEU A 175 1.42 -16.22 33.36
C LEU A 175 -0.01 -16.73 33.68
N GLU A 176 -0.35 -16.91 34.96
CA GLU A 176 -1.69 -17.31 35.40
C GLU A 176 -2.75 -16.24 35.18
N ALA A 177 -2.42 -14.97 35.45
CA ALA A 177 -3.32 -13.84 35.20
C ALA A 177 -3.58 -13.67 33.69
N VAL A 178 -2.55 -13.84 32.86
CA VAL A 178 -2.63 -13.75 31.40
C VAL A 178 -3.39 -14.93 30.81
N SER A 179 -3.17 -16.14 31.32
CA SER A 179 -3.90 -17.37 30.92
C SER A 179 -5.40 -17.26 31.24
N GLY A 180 -5.75 -16.70 32.40
CA GLY A 180 -7.16 -16.47 32.78
C GLY A 180 -7.86 -15.46 31.84
N MET A 181 -7.16 -14.43 31.36
CA MET A 181 -7.71 -13.51 30.37
C MET A 181 -7.88 -14.16 29.00
N ALA A 182 -6.88 -14.93 28.54
CA ALA A 182 -6.95 -15.66 27.29
C ALA A 182 -8.12 -16.65 27.28
N GLN A 183 -8.33 -17.38 28.36
CA GLN A 183 -9.47 -18.32 28.50
C GLN A 183 -10.82 -17.61 28.48
N LYS A 184 -10.95 -16.44 29.13
CA LYS A 184 -12.18 -15.63 29.06
C LYS A 184 -12.47 -15.12 27.66
N LEU A 185 -11.43 -14.71 26.91
CA LEU A 185 -11.57 -14.23 25.55
C LEU A 185 -11.98 -15.34 24.58
N ILE A 186 -11.40 -16.54 24.73
CA ILE A 186 -11.77 -17.73 23.95
C ILE A 186 -13.24 -18.08 24.22
N LYS A 187 -13.65 -18.07 25.50
CA LYS A 187 -15.01 -18.41 25.88
C LYS A 187 -16.05 -17.40 25.37
N ASN A 188 -15.71 -16.11 25.34
CA ASN A 188 -16.63 -15.06 24.87
C ASN A 188 -16.73 -14.97 23.34
N ASN A 189 -15.76 -15.53 22.60
CA ASN A 189 -15.73 -15.54 21.13
C ASN A 189 -15.99 -16.93 20.54
N SER A 190 -16.42 -17.92 21.33
CA SER A 190 -16.83 -19.21 20.83
C SER A 190 -18.20 -19.09 20.14
N PRO A 191 -18.37 -19.59 18.89
CA PRO A 191 -19.63 -19.49 18.15
C PRO A 191 -20.80 -20.25 18.78
N ASP A 192 -20.55 -21.02 19.84
CA ASP A 192 -21.53 -21.83 20.56
C ASP A 192 -21.87 -21.29 21.97
N ALA A 193 -21.61 -20.00 22.26
CA ALA A 193 -21.91 -19.35 23.52
C ALA A 193 -23.16 -18.48 23.47
#